data_9afc7bcdc52baa5b3caa50c6fe889970
#
_entry.id   9afc7bcdc52baa5b3caa50c6fe889970
#
_cell.length_a   1.000
_cell.length_b   1.000
_cell.length_c   1.000
_cell.angle_alpha   90.00
_cell.angle_beta   90.00
_cell.angle_gamma   90.00
#
_symmetry.space_group_name_H-M   'P 1'
#
loop_
_entity.id
_entity.type
_entity.pdbx_description
1 polymer ?
#
loop_
_entity_poly.entity_id
_entity_poly.type
_entity_poly.pdbx_seq_one_letter_code
_entity_poly.pdbx_strand_id
1 'polypeptide(L)'
;MDARGDSKRVAIACQGGGSHTAFTAGVLKKLLGAQELTGHELVGLSGTSGGAVCAMLAWHYLLRGDPVGAEAALDAFWRDNSASAPHEQLVNHWIVWASNLQNFVPMPAVSPYDNHFSGSAADEFRRMLERRVDFGEVGVQPEGSYLMLLVGAVDVLSGKFQAFNSRRDRISPETILASAAIPTLFHAVRLEDGGTYWDGLFSQNPPVRELTGEGPDEIWVIQINPKELGSEPRTVTEIADRRNELSGNLSLHQELRSIEKIDQLLEEGLLSREGKYKQIVVRVIELSRSRFSRSLGTASKLNRDPRFIEELMSHGEAQAEEFLAALAFEEAWRSRDSDAVMGFFAENAELVSSAPFPEAGTYKGRVQIQPFVAKHMAEEVRVDLTKK
;
A
#
# COMPACT_ATOMS: atom_id res chain seq x y z
N MET A 1 -5.66 23.66 27.98
CA MET A 1 -4.37 23.46 27.31
C MET A 1 -4.36 21.99 26.90
N ASP A 2 -4.78 21.74 25.64
CA ASP A 2 -4.86 20.39 25.10
C ASP A 2 -3.46 19.84 24.89
N ALA A 3 -3.18 18.73 25.57
CA ALA A 3 -1.91 17.99 25.40
C ALA A 3 -1.88 17.15 24.09
N ARG A 4 -2.54 17.60 23.04
CA ARG A 4 -2.43 17.10 21.66
C ARG A 4 -1.40 17.91 20.90
N GLY A 5 -0.20 18.03 21.48
CA GLY A 5 0.92 18.66 20.82
C GLY A 5 1.47 17.76 19.72
N ASP A 6 1.43 18.23 18.50
CA ASP A 6 2.31 17.92 17.37
C ASP A 6 2.33 16.49 16.80
N SER A 7 1.27 15.70 17.00
CA SER A 7 1.11 14.42 16.33
C SER A 7 0.82 14.62 14.84
N LYS A 8 1.67 14.11 13.96
CA LYS A 8 1.46 14.15 12.51
C LYS A 8 0.29 13.27 12.10
N ARG A 9 -0.60 13.81 11.28
CA ARG A 9 -1.73 13.10 10.72
C ARG A 9 -1.30 12.33 9.47
N VAL A 10 -1.50 11.01 9.47
CA VAL A 10 -1.05 10.12 8.41
C VAL A 10 -2.24 9.38 7.80
N ALA A 11 -2.26 9.28 6.47
CA ALA A 11 -3.14 8.35 5.77
C ALA A 11 -2.32 7.28 5.03
N ILE A 12 -2.82 6.05 4.95
CA ILE A 12 -2.13 4.95 4.27
C ILE A 12 -2.94 4.49 3.07
N ALA A 13 -2.28 4.38 1.92
CA ALA A 13 -2.87 3.98 0.64
C ALA A 13 -2.28 2.65 0.16
N CYS A 14 -3.12 1.60 0.07
CA CYS A 14 -2.72 0.23 -0.21
C CYS A 14 -3.02 -0.16 -1.66
N GLN A 15 -2.01 -0.23 -2.52
CA GLN A 15 -2.17 -0.64 -3.91
C GLN A 15 -2.62 -2.10 -4.02
N GLY A 16 -3.54 -2.38 -4.94
CA GLY A 16 -3.99 -3.72 -5.29
C GLY A 16 -2.99 -4.45 -6.19
N GLY A 17 -3.00 -5.76 -6.11
CA GLY A 17 -2.07 -6.59 -6.89
C GLY A 17 -2.18 -8.09 -6.62
N GLY A 18 -3.37 -8.61 -6.33
CA GLY A 18 -3.59 -10.04 -6.04
C GLY A 18 -2.72 -10.53 -4.88
N SER A 19 -2.10 -11.69 -5.03
CA SER A 19 -1.25 -12.30 -3.99
C SER A 19 -0.05 -11.45 -3.59
N HIS A 20 0.42 -10.53 -4.46
CA HIS A 20 1.49 -9.62 -4.10
C HIS A 20 1.11 -8.70 -2.93
N THR A 21 -0.17 -8.49 -2.66
CA THR A 21 -0.64 -7.68 -1.51
C THR A 21 -0.45 -8.37 -0.15
N ALA A 22 0.06 -9.61 -0.11
CA ALA A 22 0.63 -10.18 1.11
C ALA A 22 1.81 -9.33 1.62
N PHE A 23 2.58 -8.70 0.72
CA PHE A 23 3.55 -7.66 1.07
C PHE A 23 2.91 -6.50 1.85
N THR A 24 1.76 -6.01 1.38
CA THR A 24 1.00 -4.95 2.07
C THR A 24 0.61 -5.37 3.49
N ALA A 25 0.20 -6.64 3.67
CA ALA A 25 -0.11 -7.17 5.00
C ALA A 25 1.13 -7.16 5.91
N GLY A 26 2.29 -7.59 5.42
CA GLY A 26 3.54 -7.51 6.16
C GLY A 26 3.93 -6.07 6.55
N VAL A 27 3.80 -5.13 5.61
CA VAL A 27 4.04 -3.71 5.89
C VAL A 27 3.11 -3.20 7.00
N LEU A 28 1.80 -3.42 6.86
CA LEU A 28 0.82 -2.96 7.85
C LEU A 28 1.05 -3.60 9.23
N LYS A 29 1.32 -4.91 9.30
CA LYS A 29 1.66 -5.59 10.57
C LYS A 29 2.79 -4.86 11.30
N LYS A 30 3.90 -4.60 10.60
CA LYS A 30 5.05 -3.93 11.20
C LYS A 30 4.75 -2.48 11.59
N LEU A 31 4.03 -1.73 10.74
CA LEU A 31 3.66 -0.34 11.03
C LEU A 31 2.74 -0.25 12.25
N LEU A 32 1.70 -1.09 12.34
CA LEU A 32 0.70 -1.03 13.41
C LEU A 32 1.25 -1.45 14.78
N GLY A 33 2.25 -2.33 14.82
CA GLY A 33 2.95 -2.76 16.03
C GLY A 33 4.10 -1.84 16.46
N ALA A 34 4.42 -0.81 15.68
CA ALA A 34 5.61 0.01 15.93
C ALA A 34 5.38 1.11 16.97
N GLN A 35 6.30 1.21 17.92
CA GLN A 35 6.29 2.30 18.92
C GLN A 35 6.60 3.66 18.27
N GLU A 36 7.33 3.68 17.16
CA GLU A 36 7.68 4.86 16.37
C GLU A 36 6.46 5.61 15.83
N LEU A 37 5.30 4.92 15.74
CA LEU A 37 4.03 5.55 15.37
C LEU A 37 3.33 6.28 16.52
N THR A 38 3.84 6.26 17.74
CA THR A 38 3.21 6.97 18.88
C THR A 38 3.10 8.48 18.66
N GLY A 39 3.94 9.06 17.79
CA GLY A 39 3.87 10.47 17.35
C GLY A 39 2.98 10.71 16.12
N HIS A 40 2.24 9.71 15.63
CA HIS A 40 1.43 9.80 14.42
C HIS A 40 -0.04 9.46 14.71
N GLU A 41 -0.95 10.23 14.14
CA GLU A 41 -2.40 9.98 14.16
C GLU A 41 -2.81 9.40 12.81
N LEU A 42 -3.20 8.14 12.77
CA LEU A 42 -3.73 7.53 11.55
C LEU A 42 -5.16 8.01 11.32
N VAL A 43 -5.39 8.75 10.20
CA VAL A 43 -6.68 9.39 9.91
C VAL A 43 -7.46 8.70 8.79
N GLY A 44 -6.80 7.88 7.96
CA GLY A 44 -7.46 7.19 6.86
C GLY A 44 -6.65 6.04 6.30
N LEU A 45 -7.36 5.05 5.81
CA LEU A 45 -6.86 3.92 5.05
C LEU A 45 -7.59 3.87 3.71
N SER A 46 -6.88 3.58 2.63
CA SER A 46 -7.50 3.28 1.35
C SER A 46 -6.90 2.04 0.73
N GLY A 47 -7.68 1.36 -0.10
CA GLY A 47 -7.17 0.19 -0.78
C GLY A 47 -8.01 -0.22 -1.98
N THR A 48 -7.41 -1.03 -2.85
CA THR A 48 -8.06 -1.65 -4.00
C THR A 48 -7.68 -3.13 -4.04
N SER A 49 -8.64 -4.01 -4.38
CA SER A 49 -8.39 -5.45 -4.52
C SER A 49 -7.83 -6.06 -3.21
N GLY A 50 -6.76 -6.84 -3.27
CA GLY A 50 -6.08 -7.34 -2.07
C GLY A 50 -5.58 -6.23 -1.13
N GLY A 51 -5.26 -5.04 -1.65
CA GLY A 51 -4.97 -3.85 -0.84
C GLY A 51 -6.19 -3.36 -0.03
N ALA A 52 -7.41 -3.47 -0.60
CA ALA A 52 -8.65 -3.16 0.12
C ALA A 52 -8.92 -4.15 1.25
N VAL A 53 -8.60 -5.43 1.05
CA VAL A 53 -8.68 -6.43 2.13
C VAL A 53 -7.76 -6.06 3.28
N CYS A 54 -6.49 -5.76 3.00
CA CYS A 54 -5.53 -5.38 4.03
C CYS A 54 -5.96 -4.10 4.76
N ALA A 55 -6.37 -3.07 4.02
CA ALA A 55 -6.84 -1.80 4.57
C ALA A 55 -8.09 -1.99 5.46
N MET A 56 -9.05 -2.80 5.00
CA MET A 56 -10.29 -3.08 5.74
C MET A 56 -10.03 -3.86 7.03
N LEU A 57 -9.18 -4.89 7.00
CA LEU A 57 -8.82 -5.64 8.20
C LEU A 57 -8.14 -4.73 9.22
N ALA A 58 -7.13 -3.96 8.81
CA ALA A 58 -6.46 -2.99 9.67
C ALA A 58 -7.47 -1.98 10.26
N TRP A 59 -8.29 -1.35 9.42
CA TRP A 59 -9.29 -0.37 9.82
C TRP A 59 -10.27 -0.92 10.86
N HIS A 60 -10.81 -2.13 10.63
CA HIS A 60 -11.80 -2.74 11.51
C HIS A 60 -11.29 -2.91 12.94
N TYR A 61 -10.07 -3.42 13.10
CA TYR A 61 -9.49 -3.64 14.42
C TYR A 61 -8.98 -2.34 15.05
N LEU A 62 -8.44 -1.42 14.27
CA LEU A 62 -8.00 -0.12 14.77
C LEU A 62 -9.17 0.72 15.31
N LEU A 63 -10.35 0.68 14.68
CA LEU A 63 -11.56 1.32 15.23
C LEU A 63 -11.93 0.82 16.63
N ARG A 64 -11.50 -0.39 16.98
CA ARG A 64 -11.70 -1.00 18.30
C ARG A 64 -10.52 -0.78 19.25
N GLY A 65 -9.50 -0.06 18.81
CA GLY A 65 -8.27 0.14 19.58
C GLY A 65 -7.44 -1.13 19.74
N ASP A 66 -7.56 -2.08 18.81
CA ASP A 66 -6.89 -3.39 18.83
C ASP A 66 -5.88 -3.57 17.69
N PRO A 67 -4.73 -2.92 17.74
CA PRO A 67 -3.69 -3.10 16.70
C PRO A 67 -3.13 -4.53 16.65
N VAL A 68 -3.07 -5.23 17.78
CA VAL A 68 -2.61 -6.63 17.84
C VAL A 68 -3.59 -7.55 17.12
N GLY A 69 -4.89 -7.32 17.30
CA GLY A 69 -5.93 -8.01 16.55
C GLY A 69 -5.85 -7.73 15.04
N ALA A 70 -5.49 -6.51 14.63
CA ALA A 70 -5.26 -6.18 13.23
C ALA A 70 -4.11 -7.00 12.62
N GLU A 71 -2.98 -7.10 13.31
CA GLU A 71 -1.84 -7.93 12.89
C GLU A 71 -2.23 -9.40 12.74
N ALA A 72 -2.91 -9.93 13.76
CA ALA A 72 -3.37 -11.33 13.76
C ALA A 72 -4.37 -11.61 12.63
N ALA A 73 -5.27 -10.67 12.34
CA ALA A 73 -6.28 -10.81 11.28
C ALA A 73 -5.63 -10.78 9.88
N LEU A 74 -4.66 -9.90 9.66
CA LEU A 74 -3.88 -9.83 8.42
C LEU A 74 -3.13 -11.16 8.18
N ASP A 75 -2.43 -11.66 9.19
CA ASP A 75 -1.68 -12.92 9.13
C ASP A 75 -2.60 -14.11 8.84
N ALA A 76 -3.71 -14.21 9.59
CA ALA A 76 -4.67 -15.30 9.44
C ALA A 76 -5.36 -15.26 8.07
N PHE A 77 -5.70 -14.08 7.53
CA PHE A 77 -6.31 -13.97 6.20
C PHE A 77 -5.38 -14.51 5.12
N TRP A 78 -4.13 -14.09 5.10
CA TRP A 78 -3.19 -14.51 4.06
C TRP A 78 -2.78 -15.98 4.18
N ARG A 79 -2.77 -16.52 5.41
CA ARG A 79 -2.58 -17.96 5.64
C ARG A 79 -3.77 -18.76 5.10
N ASP A 80 -5.00 -18.34 5.36
CA ASP A 80 -6.19 -19.01 4.82
C ASP A 80 -6.31 -18.84 3.30
N ASN A 81 -5.87 -17.70 2.75
CA ASN A 81 -5.84 -17.49 1.31
C ASN A 81 -4.76 -18.32 0.60
N SER A 82 -3.79 -18.87 1.31
CA SER A 82 -2.75 -19.69 0.72
C SER A 82 -3.29 -21.08 0.32
N ALA A 83 -2.77 -21.64 -0.78
CA ALA A 83 -3.10 -22.98 -1.26
C ALA A 83 -2.37 -24.03 -0.41
N SER A 84 -2.91 -24.36 0.75
CA SER A 84 -2.25 -25.22 1.74
C SER A 84 -2.54 -26.71 1.53
N ALA A 85 -3.74 -27.07 1.04
CA ALA A 85 -4.08 -28.46 0.78
C ALA A 85 -3.46 -28.97 -0.53
N PRO A 86 -3.13 -30.26 -0.66
CA PRO A 86 -2.48 -30.81 -1.87
C PRO A 86 -3.24 -30.55 -3.16
N HIS A 87 -4.57 -30.66 -3.14
CA HIS A 87 -5.41 -30.38 -4.31
C HIS A 87 -5.41 -28.87 -4.68
N GLU A 88 -5.38 -27.99 -3.69
CA GLU A 88 -5.29 -26.54 -3.92
C GLU A 88 -3.93 -26.17 -4.52
N GLN A 89 -2.85 -26.80 -4.07
CA GLN A 89 -1.51 -26.60 -4.63
C GLN A 89 -1.45 -27.03 -6.09
N LEU A 90 -2.05 -28.15 -6.45
CA LEU A 90 -2.15 -28.59 -7.85
C LEU A 90 -2.91 -27.57 -8.71
N VAL A 91 -4.07 -27.09 -8.23
CA VAL A 91 -4.87 -26.06 -8.91
C VAL A 91 -4.09 -24.76 -9.04
N ASN A 92 -3.43 -24.32 -7.97
CA ASN A 92 -2.59 -23.13 -7.96
C ASN A 92 -1.46 -23.21 -9.00
N HIS A 93 -0.72 -24.32 -9.03
CA HIS A 93 0.33 -24.55 -10.03
C HIS A 93 -0.22 -24.51 -11.45
N TRP A 94 -1.37 -25.12 -11.68
CA TRP A 94 -2.01 -25.10 -12.99
C TRP A 94 -2.45 -23.69 -13.41
N ILE A 95 -3.04 -22.90 -12.50
CA ILE A 95 -3.47 -21.53 -12.77
C ILE A 95 -2.25 -20.64 -13.12
N VAL A 96 -1.17 -20.71 -12.34
CA VAL A 96 0.04 -19.95 -12.59
C VAL A 96 0.69 -20.35 -13.92
N TRP A 97 0.76 -21.66 -14.20
CA TRP A 97 1.28 -22.18 -15.47
C TRP A 97 0.43 -21.73 -16.66
N ALA A 98 -0.89 -21.87 -16.59
CA ALA A 98 -1.81 -21.46 -17.64
C ALA A 98 -1.75 -19.95 -17.90
N SER A 99 -1.66 -19.13 -16.84
CA SER A 99 -1.50 -17.69 -16.95
C SER A 99 -0.20 -17.30 -17.66
N ASN A 100 0.90 -17.99 -17.38
CA ASN A 100 2.15 -17.80 -18.12
C ASN A 100 2.03 -18.22 -19.59
N LEU A 101 1.35 -19.35 -19.86
CA LEU A 101 1.20 -19.86 -21.22
C LEU A 101 0.35 -18.93 -22.11
N GLN A 102 -0.65 -18.24 -21.55
CA GLN A 102 -1.47 -17.27 -22.28
C GLN A 102 -0.67 -16.15 -22.96
N ASN A 103 0.54 -15.86 -22.47
CA ASN A 103 1.44 -14.91 -23.13
C ASN A 103 2.02 -15.41 -24.46
N PHE A 104 2.00 -16.72 -24.68
CA PHE A 104 2.61 -17.36 -25.86
C PHE A 104 1.61 -18.00 -26.82
N VAL A 105 0.49 -18.50 -26.27
CA VAL A 105 -0.53 -19.23 -27.04
C VAL A 105 -1.89 -18.64 -26.69
N PRO A 106 -2.70 -18.24 -27.71
CA PRO A 106 -4.07 -17.83 -27.49
C PRO A 106 -4.86 -19.01 -26.90
N MET A 107 -5.16 -18.95 -25.62
CA MET A 107 -6.03 -19.94 -24.97
C MET A 107 -7.49 -19.46 -25.08
N PRO A 108 -8.45 -20.38 -25.28
CA PRO A 108 -9.85 -20.01 -25.23
C PRO A 108 -10.17 -19.39 -23.86
N ALA A 109 -10.59 -18.12 -23.87
CA ALA A 109 -11.08 -17.48 -22.67
C ALA A 109 -12.49 -18.00 -22.38
N VAL A 110 -12.67 -18.64 -21.23
CA VAL A 110 -14.00 -19.02 -20.72
C VAL A 110 -14.53 -17.86 -19.91
N SER A 111 -15.74 -17.41 -20.23
CA SER A 111 -16.41 -16.38 -19.43
C SER A 111 -16.57 -16.85 -17.98
N PRO A 112 -16.31 -16.00 -16.97
CA PRO A 112 -16.58 -16.37 -15.59
C PRO A 112 -18.06 -16.71 -15.36
N TYR A 113 -18.97 -16.22 -16.20
CA TYR A 113 -20.40 -16.53 -16.15
C TYR A 113 -20.74 -17.94 -16.62
N ASP A 114 -19.86 -18.55 -17.43
CA ASP A 114 -19.97 -19.93 -17.89
C ASP A 114 -19.16 -20.91 -17.03
N ASN A 115 -18.46 -20.38 -16.01
CA ASN A 115 -17.60 -21.14 -15.11
C ASN A 115 -18.24 -21.25 -13.71
N HIS A 116 -18.74 -22.45 -13.37
CA HIS A 116 -19.35 -22.72 -12.07
C HIS A 116 -18.41 -22.55 -10.87
N PHE A 117 -17.10 -22.56 -11.07
CA PHE A 117 -16.12 -22.35 -9.99
C PHE A 117 -16.01 -20.89 -9.53
N SER A 118 -16.38 -19.93 -10.38
CA SER A 118 -16.27 -18.49 -10.02
C SER A 118 -17.18 -18.11 -8.84
N GLY A 119 -18.38 -18.65 -8.78
CA GLY A 119 -19.31 -18.45 -7.66
C GLY A 119 -18.77 -19.03 -6.34
N SER A 120 -18.26 -20.27 -6.38
CA SER A 120 -17.68 -20.91 -5.20
C SER A 120 -16.46 -20.18 -4.66
N ALA A 121 -15.63 -19.60 -5.54
CA ALA A 121 -14.48 -18.79 -5.14
C ALA A 121 -14.90 -17.48 -4.46
N ALA A 122 -15.94 -16.82 -4.98
CA ALA A 122 -16.51 -15.62 -4.37
C ALA A 122 -17.10 -15.90 -2.98
N ASP A 123 -17.82 -17.03 -2.84
CA ASP A 123 -18.39 -17.46 -1.54
C ASP A 123 -17.30 -17.81 -0.52
N GLU A 124 -16.20 -18.45 -0.94
CA GLU A 124 -15.08 -18.73 -0.04
C GLU A 124 -14.38 -17.45 0.37
N PHE A 125 -14.15 -16.53 -0.55
CA PHE A 125 -13.57 -15.22 -0.24
C PHE A 125 -14.45 -14.45 0.78
N ARG A 126 -15.78 -14.45 0.59
CA ARG A 126 -16.73 -13.86 1.57
C ARG A 126 -16.56 -14.50 2.93
N ARG A 127 -16.56 -15.84 3.02
CA ARG A 127 -16.38 -16.55 4.30
C ARG A 127 -15.05 -16.25 4.97
N MET A 128 -13.97 -16.07 4.21
CA MET A 128 -12.68 -15.66 4.76
C MET A 128 -12.74 -14.29 5.42
N LEU A 129 -13.49 -13.34 4.87
CA LEU A 129 -13.70 -12.01 5.45
C LEU A 129 -14.59 -12.10 6.70
N GLU A 130 -15.73 -12.80 6.62
CA GLU A 130 -16.72 -12.92 7.69
C GLU A 130 -16.17 -13.66 8.92
N ARG A 131 -15.20 -14.55 8.75
CA ARG A 131 -14.50 -15.18 9.90
C ARG A 131 -13.68 -14.18 10.73
N ARG A 132 -13.39 -13.00 10.22
CA ARG A 132 -12.51 -11.99 10.85
C ARG A 132 -13.20 -10.68 11.19
N VAL A 133 -14.26 -10.40 10.51
CA VAL A 133 -15.00 -9.13 10.63
C VAL A 133 -16.47 -9.42 10.80
N ASP A 134 -17.04 -8.93 11.87
CA ASP A 134 -18.51 -8.90 12.03
C ASP A 134 -19.07 -7.72 11.22
N PHE A 135 -19.44 -7.97 9.99
CA PHE A 135 -20.04 -6.95 9.11
C PHE A 135 -21.43 -6.50 9.57
N GLY A 136 -22.06 -7.20 10.50
CA GLY A 136 -23.30 -6.77 11.15
C GLY A 136 -23.06 -5.54 12.04
N GLU A 137 -21.90 -5.49 12.68
CA GLU A 137 -21.47 -4.35 13.51
C GLU A 137 -20.80 -3.22 12.70
N VAL A 138 -20.36 -3.50 11.47
CA VAL A 138 -19.77 -2.52 10.57
C VAL A 138 -20.88 -1.71 9.91
N GLY A 139 -21.36 -0.68 10.59
CA GLY A 139 -22.30 0.30 10.03
C GLY A 139 -21.59 1.40 9.24
N VAL A 140 -22.38 2.33 8.68
CA VAL A 140 -21.84 3.61 8.20
C VAL A 140 -21.27 4.35 9.41
N GLN A 141 -19.98 4.71 9.32
CA GLN A 141 -19.33 5.41 10.42
C GLN A 141 -19.84 6.85 10.50
N PRO A 142 -20.04 7.42 11.71
CA PRO A 142 -20.49 8.79 11.84
C PRO A 142 -19.48 9.77 11.23
N GLU A 143 -19.97 10.90 10.75
CA GLU A 143 -19.12 12.04 10.41
C GLU A 143 -18.27 12.42 11.62
N GLY A 144 -16.93 12.48 11.44
CA GLY A 144 -16.00 12.72 12.54
C GLY A 144 -15.45 11.46 13.20
N SER A 145 -15.80 10.25 12.75
CA SER A 145 -15.02 9.05 13.08
C SER A 145 -13.53 9.33 12.80
N TYR A 146 -12.66 9.01 13.76
CA TYR A 146 -11.26 9.37 13.69
C TYR A 146 -10.50 8.68 12.55
N LEU A 147 -11.02 7.53 12.04
CA LEU A 147 -10.36 6.74 11.01
C LEU A 147 -11.33 6.43 9.86
N MET A 148 -11.01 6.92 8.66
CA MET A 148 -11.78 6.67 7.43
C MET A 148 -11.23 5.45 6.68
N LEU A 149 -12.12 4.68 6.03
CA LEU A 149 -11.74 3.67 5.05
C LEU A 149 -12.31 4.04 3.68
N LEU A 150 -11.46 3.91 2.65
CA LEU A 150 -11.85 4.01 1.24
C LEU A 150 -11.57 2.70 0.51
N VAL A 151 -12.54 2.24 -0.29
CA VAL A 151 -12.42 1.01 -1.09
C VAL A 151 -12.68 1.35 -2.55
N GLY A 152 -11.67 1.15 -3.41
CA GLY A 152 -11.73 1.48 -4.83
C GLY A 152 -12.41 0.39 -5.66
N ALA A 153 -13.33 0.79 -6.54
CA ALA A 153 -13.99 -0.08 -7.53
C ALA A 153 -14.32 0.72 -8.81
N VAL A 154 -14.79 0.04 -9.85
CA VAL A 154 -15.32 0.69 -11.06
C VAL A 154 -16.72 0.18 -11.36
N ASP A 155 -17.65 1.10 -11.59
CA ASP A 155 -18.97 0.74 -12.10
C ASP A 155 -18.87 0.35 -13.57
N VAL A 156 -19.24 -0.89 -13.86
CA VAL A 156 -19.06 -1.50 -15.19
C VAL A 156 -19.93 -0.85 -16.24
N LEU A 157 -21.15 -0.43 -15.86
CA LEU A 157 -22.16 0.05 -16.80
C LEU A 157 -21.97 1.52 -17.13
N SER A 158 -21.58 2.33 -16.14
CA SER A 158 -21.37 3.78 -16.34
C SER A 158 -19.91 4.17 -16.60
N GLY A 159 -18.94 3.27 -16.30
CA GLY A 159 -17.50 3.55 -16.31
C GLY A 159 -17.07 4.51 -15.21
N LYS A 160 -17.93 4.80 -14.24
CA LYS A 160 -17.65 5.72 -13.16
C LYS A 160 -16.70 5.08 -12.15
N PHE A 161 -15.68 5.84 -11.75
CA PHE A 161 -14.78 5.46 -10.66
C PHE A 161 -15.53 5.63 -9.33
N GLN A 162 -15.48 4.58 -8.51
CA GLN A 162 -16.16 4.54 -7.22
C GLN A 162 -15.14 4.32 -6.11
N ALA A 163 -15.09 5.25 -5.16
CA ALA A 163 -14.44 5.08 -3.88
C ALA A 163 -15.52 4.97 -2.80
N PHE A 164 -15.80 3.75 -2.35
CA PHE A 164 -16.71 3.53 -1.22
C PHE A 164 -16.07 4.08 0.04
N ASN A 165 -16.76 4.97 0.72
CA ASN A 165 -16.27 5.68 1.88
C ASN A 165 -17.06 5.25 3.12
N SER A 166 -16.37 4.70 4.12
CA SER A 166 -16.98 4.18 5.36
C SER A 166 -17.86 5.17 6.13
N ARG A 167 -17.76 6.47 5.85
CA ARG A 167 -18.60 7.51 6.45
C ARG A 167 -19.90 7.79 5.70
N ARG A 168 -20.03 7.30 4.46
CA ARG A 168 -21.22 7.50 3.62
C ARG A 168 -21.81 6.19 3.16
N ASP A 169 -20.95 5.22 2.92
CA ASP A 169 -21.30 3.95 2.33
C ASP A 169 -21.12 2.84 3.36
N ARG A 170 -22.01 1.86 3.35
CA ARG A 170 -21.83 0.65 4.15
C ARG A 170 -20.73 -0.20 3.55
N ILE A 171 -19.69 -0.46 4.32
CA ILE A 171 -18.65 -1.42 3.94
C ILE A 171 -19.13 -2.82 4.29
N SER A 172 -19.33 -3.65 3.28
CA SER A 172 -19.81 -5.03 3.40
C SER A 172 -18.82 -6.01 2.76
N PRO A 173 -18.97 -7.32 2.95
CA PRO A 173 -18.18 -8.31 2.22
C PRO A 173 -18.29 -8.11 0.70
N GLU A 174 -19.48 -7.74 0.21
CA GLU A 174 -19.74 -7.48 -1.21
C GLU A 174 -18.98 -6.24 -1.71
N THR A 175 -18.81 -5.20 -0.88
CA THR A 175 -18.01 -4.02 -1.21
C THR A 175 -16.55 -4.41 -1.44
N ILE A 176 -15.99 -5.26 -0.58
CA ILE A 176 -14.62 -5.76 -0.72
C ILE A 176 -14.50 -6.71 -1.92
N LEU A 177 -15.49 -7.58 -2.13
CA LEU A 177 -15.54 -8.47 -3.29
C LEU A 177 -15.63 -7.67 -4.60
N ALA A 178 -16.43 -6.59 -4.65
CA ALA A 178 -16.52 -5.69 -5.79
C ALA A 178 -15.16 -5.08 -6.15
N SER A 179 -14.41 -4.64 -5.12
CA SER A 179 -13.04 -4.13 -5.27
C SER A 179 -12.04 -5.18 -5.76
N ALA A 180 -12.31 -6.47 -5.57
CA ALA A 180 -11.45 -7.59 -5.95
C ALA A 180 -11.98 -8.41 -7.14
N ALA A 181 -13.10 -8.00 -7.75
CA ALA A 181 -13.75 -8.72 -8.83
C ALA A 181 -13.05 -8.51 -10.18
N ILE A 182 -11.94 -9.23 -10.40
CA ILE A 182 -11.19 -9.20 -11.66
C ILE A 182 -12.09 -9.81 -12.78
N PRO A 183 -12.36 -9.08 -13.88
CA PRO A 183 -13.35 -9.43 -14.90
C PRO A 183 -13.19 -10.82 -15.54
N THR A 184 -11.97 -11.31 -15.62
CA THR A 184 -11.66 -12.62 -16.23
C THR A 184 -11.77 -13.79 -15.25
N LEU A 185 -11.92 -13.51 -13.95
CA LEU A 185 -11.95 -14.52 -12.89
C LEU A 185 -13.28 -14.54 -12.14
N PHE A 186 -13.92 -13.38 -11.96
CA PHE A 186 -15.13 -13.22 -11.18
C PHE A 186 -16.23 -12.53 -11.99
N HIS A 187 -17.48 -12.83 -11.61
CA HIS A 187 -18.63 -12.03 -12.05
C HIS A 187 -18.50 -10.59 -11.55
N ALA A 188 -19.14 -9.66 -12.26
CA ALA A 188 -19.35 -8.32 -11.69
C ALA A 188 -20.25 -8.42 -10.45
N VAL A 189 -19.93 -7.66 -9.42
CA VAL A 189 -20.66 -7.65 -8.15
C VAL A 189 -21.72 -6.55 -8.18
N ARG A 190 -22.98 -6.95 -7.96
CA ARG A 190 -24.07 -5.99 -7.82
C ARG A 190 -24.25 -5.63 -6.36
N LEU A 191 -24.26 -4.33 -6.05
CA LEU A 191 -24.46 -3.81 -4.69
C LEU A 191 -25.88 -3.24 -4.51
N GLU A 192 -26.23 -2.96 -3.26
CA GLU A 192 -27.55 -2.43 -2.86
C GLU A 192 -27.83 -1.03 -3.43
N ASP A 193 -26.80 -0.27 -3.79
CA ASP A 193 -26.91 1.02 -4.48
C ASP A 193 -27.39 0.90 -5.93
N GLY A 194 -27.54 -0.32 -6.43
CA GLY A 194 -27.94 -0.67 -7.79
C GLY A 194 -26.79 -0.68 -8.80
N GLY A 195 -25.58 -0.31 -8.39
CA GLY A 195 -24.36 -0.37 -9.21
C GLY A 195 -23.88 -1.79 -9.43
N THR A 196 -23.11 -1.98 -10.51
CA THR A 196 -22.49 -3.25 -10.90
C THR A 196 -21.00 -3.03 -11.06
N TYR A 197 -20.19 -3.69 -10.23
CA TYR A 197 -18.80 -3.32 -10.02
C TYR A 197 -17.81 -4.40 -10.41
N TRP A 198 -16.67 -3.95 -10.93
CA TRP A 198 -15.40 -4.69 -11.07
C TRP A 198 -14.31 -4.11 -10.21
N ASP A 199 -13.19 -4.84 -10.15
CA ASP A 199 -11.96 -4.45 -9.47
C ASP A 199 -11.55 -3.01 -9.81
N GLY A 200 -11.21 -2.24 -8.78
CA GLY A 200 -10.74 -0.86 -8.90
C GLY A 200 -9.38 -0.71 -9.61
N LEU A 201 -8.71 -1.81 -9.98
CA LEU A 201 -7.51 -1.79 -10.80
C LEU A 201 -7.68 -0.96 -12.09
N PHE A 202 -8.91 -0.90 -12.62
CA PHE A 202 -9.25 -0.15 -13.84
C PHE A 202 -9.66 1.30 -13.58
N SER A 203 -9.65 1.75 -12.31
CA SER A 203 -10.06 3.09 -11.92
C SER A 203 -9.06 3.77 -11.00
N GLN A 204 -9.13 3.51 -9.71
CA GLN A 204 -8.27 4.06 -8.67
C GLN A 204 -7.59 2.91 -7.93
N ASN A 205 -6.27 2.82 -8.05
CA ASN A 205 -5.50 1.73 -7.47
C ASN A 205 -4.29 2.22 -6.65
N PRO A 206 -4.50 2.63 -5.39
CA PRO A 206 -5.77 2.81 -4.63
C PRO A 206 -6.36 4.23 -4.79
N PRO A 207 -7.56 4.54 -4.22
CA PRO A 207 -8.05 5.92 -4.06
C PRO A 207 -7.13 6.72 -3.12
N VAL A 208 -6.46 7.75 -3.63
CA VAL A 208 -5.53 8.60 -2.86
C VAL A 208 -6.09 10.00 -2.68
N ARG A 209 -6.68 10.55 -3.75
CA ARG A 209 -7.19 11.92 -3.74
C ARG A 209 -8.23 12.17 -2.66
N GLU A 210 -9.11 11.21 -2.43
CA GLU A 210 -10.16 11.31 -1.41
C GLU A 210 -9.57 11.32 0.02
N LEU A 211 -8.41 10.70 0.24
CA LEU A 211 -7.70 10.76 1.52
C LEU A 211 -7.25 12.18 1.87
N THR A 212 -6.96 13.03 0.88
CA THR A 212 -6.54 14.42 1.14
C THR A 212 -7.62 15.22 1.85
N GLY A 213 -8.90 14.82 1.72
CA GLY A 213 -10.04 15.44 2.41
C GLY A 213 -9.97 15.33 3.94
N GLU A 214 -9.23 14.35 4.46
CA GLU A 214 -8.98 14.19 5.89
C GLU A 214 -7.91 15.16 6.41
N GLY A 215 -7.25 15.90 5.54
CA GLY A 215 -6.16 16.82 5.88
C GLY A 215 -4.97 16.09 6.52
N PRO A 216 -4.45 15.00 5.94
CA PRO A 216 -3.23 14.37 6.44
C PRO A 216 -2.02 15.27 6.22
N ASP A 217 -1.00 15.16 7.08
CA ASP A 217 0.31 15.77 6.87
C ASP A 217 1.15 14.91 5.94
N GLU A 218 0.96 13.59 6.04
CA GLU A 218 1.66 12.62 5.20
C GLU A 218 0.70 11.58 4.62
N ILE A 219 0.94 11.16 3.38
CA ILE A 219 0.30 9.97 2.77
C ILE A 219 1.37 8.93 2.51
N TRP A 220 1.22 7.77 3.13
CA TRP A 220 2.10 6.63 2.94
C TRP A 220 1.49 5.65 1.95
N VAL A 221 2.13 5.48 0.81
CA VAL A 221 1.67 4.61 -0.27
C VAL A 221 2.41 3.29 -0.20
N ILE A 222 1.68 2.19 -0.01
CA ILE A 222 2.24 0.84 -0.14
C ILE A 222 2.06 0.42 -1.58
N GLN A 223 3.16 0.45 -2.35
CA GLN A 223 3.16 0.24 -3.80
C GLN A 223 3.61 -1.18 -4.15
N ILE A 224 2.77 -1.88 -4.91
CA ILE A 224 2.98 -3.27 -5.33
C ILE A 224 3.63 -3.36 -6.71
N ASN A 225 3.21 -2.49 -7.64
CA ASN A 225 3.78 -2.48 -8.98
C ASN A 225 4.99 -1.54 -9.01
N PRO A 226 6.16 -2.00 -9.47
CA PRO A 226 7.36 -1.16 -9.49
C PRO A 226 7.20 0.04 -10.42
N LYS A 227 7.72 1.17 -9.99
CA LYS A 227 7.79 2.38 -10.80
C LYS A 227 8.83 2.24 -11.89
N GLU A 228 10.00 1.74 -11.54
CA GLU A 228 11.17 1.65 -12.42
C GLU A 228 11.54 0.20 -12.74
N LEU A 229 12.17 -0.01 -13.90
CA LEU A 229 12.84 -1.25 -14.27
C LEU A 229 14.31 -0.98 -14.48
N GLY A 230 15.15 -1.91 -14.01
CA GLY A 230 16.62 -1.81 -14.19
C GLY A 230 17.10 -2.11 -15.62
N SER A 231 16.24 -2.69 -16.48
CA SER A 231 16.57 -3.04 -17.86
C SER A 231 15.34 -3.02 -18.76
N GLU A 232 15.57 -2.89 -20.06
CA GLU A 232 14.51 -2.96 -21.08
C GLU A 232 13.89 -4.37 -21.14
N PRO A 233 12.53 -4.51 -21.10
CA PRO A 233 11.86 -5.80 -21.27
C PRO A 233 12.01 -6.27 -22.73
N ARG A 234 12.48 -7.49 -22.93
CA ARG A 234 12.80 -8.03 -24.26
C ARG A 234 11.98 -9.25 -24.64
N THR A 235 11.54 -10.03 -23.69
CA THR A 235 10.67 -11.18 -23.95
C THR A 235 9.20 -10.77 -23.96
N VAL A 236 8.34 -11.56 -24.64
CA VAL A 236 6.90 -11.32 -24.69
C VAL A 236 6.29 -11.25 -23.28
N THR A 237 6.74 -12.11 -22.36
CA THR A 237 6.30 -12.12 -20.98
C THR A 237 6.70 -10.84 -20.25
N GLU A 238 7.97 -10.42 -20.34
CA GLU A 238 8.44 -9.19 -19.71
C GLU A 238 7.70 -7.94 -20.23
N ILE A 239 7.43 -7.89 -21.55
CA ILE A 239 6.67 -6.81 -22.17
C ILE A 239 5.22 -6.80 -21.64
N ALA A 240 4.58 -7.97 -21.57
CA ALA A 240 3.21 -8.09 -21.05
C ALA A 240 3.15 -7.70 -19.58
N ASP A 241 4.08 -8.16 -18.76
CA ASP A 241 4.20 -7.80 -17.35
C ASP A 241 4.39 -6.30 -17.17
N ARG A 242 5.29 -5.67 -17.93
CA ARG A 242 5.52 -4.23 -17.86
C ARG A 242 4.29 -3.41 -18.25
N ARG A 243 3.58 -3.82 -19.29
CA ARG A 243 2.30 -3.18 -19.68
C ARG A 243 1.29 -3.20 -18.54
N ASN A 244 1.14 -4.35 -17.87
CA ASN A 244 0.22 -4.49 -16.75
C ASN A 244 0.62 -3.62 -15.56
N GLU A 245 1.92 -3.51 -15.25
CA GLU A 245 2.44 -2.64 -14.21
C GLU A 245 2.19 -1.16 -14.49
N LEU A 246 2.51 -0.72 -15.71
CA LEU A 246 2.27 0.66 -16.13
C LEU A 246 0.79 1.01 -16.08
N SER A 247 -0.07 0.09 -16.52
CA SER A 247 -1.54 0.27 -16.43
C SER A 247 -2.01 0.34 -14.98
N GLY A 248 -1.51 -0.56 -14.11
CA GLY A 248 -1.87 -0.59 -12.69
C GLY A 248 -1.34 0.63 -11.90
N ASN A 249 -0.28 1.29 -12.38
CA ASN A 249 0.28 2.48 -11.75
C ASN A 249 -0.33 3.79 -12.30
N LEU A 250 -1.06 3.75 -13.41
CA LEU A 250 -1.47 4.96 -14.12
C LEU A 250 -2.29 5.90 -13.23
N SER A 251 -3.35 5.38 -12.60
CA SER A 251 -4.22 6.17 -11.73
C SER A 251 -3.48 6.68 -10.50
N LEU A 252 -2.69 5.83 -9.85
CA LEU A 252 -1.89 6.23 -8.69
C LEU A 252 -0.96 7.39 -9.04
N HIS A 253 -0.20 7.29 -10.12
CA HIS A 253 0.70 8.38 -10.54
C HIS A 253 -0.03 9.67 -10.90
N GLN A 254 -1.22 9.58 -11.49
CA GLN A 254 -2.04 10.76 -11.78
C GLN A 254 -2.53 11.45 -10.49
N GLU A 255 -2.96 10.69 -9.51
CA GLU A 255 -3.39 11.22 -8.22
C GLU A 255 -2.23 11.84 -7.43
N LEU A 256 -1.06 11.19 -7.39
CA LEU A 256 0.13 11.73 -6.74
C LEU A 256 0.61 13.02 -7.41
N ARG A 257 0.64 13.08 -8.74
CA ARG A 257 0.95 14.32 -9.48
C ARG A 257 -0.03 15.45 -9.18
N SER A 258 -1.30 15.15 -8.90
CA SER A 258 -2.26 16.15 -8.52
C SER A 258 -1.94 16.75 -7.14
N ILE A 259 -1.47 15.94 -6.20
CA ILE A 259 -1.00 16.39 -4.89
C ILE A 259 0.26 17.26 -5.07
N GLU A 260 1.27 16.77 -5.79
CA GLU A 260 2.49 17.51 -6.11
C GLU A 260 2.19 18.89 -6.74
N LYS A 261 1.20 18.94 -7.64
CA LYS A 261 0.79 20.21 -8.27
C LYS A 261 0.14 21.18 -7.30
N ILE A 262 -0.67 20.69 -6.36
CA ILE A 262 -1.26 21.49 -5.30
C ILE A 262 -0.15 22.03 -4.39
N ASP A 263 0.79 21.20 -3.98
CA ASP A 263 1.93 21.59 -3.15
C ASP A 263 2.77 22.67 -3.81
N GLN A 264 3.07 22.52 -5.10
CA GLN A 264 3.76 23.54 -5.88
C GLN A 264 2.99 24.88 -5.89
N LEU A 265 1.67 24.87 -6.11
CA LEU A 265 0.84 26.08 -6.11
C LEU A 265 0.79 26.76 -4.74
N LEU A 266 0.83 25.99 -3.66
CA LEU A 266 0.94 26.51 -2.30
C LEU A 266 2.32 27.14 -2.02
N GLU A 267 3.40 26.55 -2.53
CA GLU A 267 4.76 27.07 -2.42
C GLU A 267 4.94 28.36 -3.20
N GLU A 268 4.38 28.42 -4.41
CA GLU A 268 4.38 29.61 -5.27
C GLU A 268 3.46 30.73 -4.76
N GLY A 269 2.66 30.47 -3.70
CA GLY A 269 1.70 31.43 -3.14
C GLY A 269 0.47 31.66 -4.02
N LEU A 270 0.22 30.81 -5.02
CA LEU A 270 -0.93 30.86 -5.91
C LEU A 270 -2.19 30.25 -5.28
N LEU A 271 -2.04 29.42 -4.26
CA LEU A 271 -3.10 28.94 -3.39
C LEU A 271 -2.88 29.44 -1.97
N SER A 272 -3.99 29.82 -1.28
CA SER A 272 -3.92 30.26 0.11
C SER A 272 -3.74 29.07 1.06
N ARG A 273 -2.80 29.19 2.00
CA ARG A 273 -2.61 28.23 3.10
C ARG A 273 -3.70 28.31 4.18
N GLU A 274 -4.47 29.40 4.21
CA GLU A 274 -5.60 29.58 5.13
C GLU A 274 -6.88 28.85 4.64
N GLY A 275 -6.80 28.21 3.48
CA GLY A 275 -7.92 27.51 2.85
C GLY A 275 -7.97 26.01 3.18
N LYS A 276 -8.69 25.31 2.32
CA LYS A 276 -8.93 23.86 2.38
C LYS A 276 -7.67 23.03 2.06
N TYR A 277 -6.68 23.64 1.41
CA TYR A 277 -5.49 22.96 0.91
C TYR A 277 -4.29 23.16 1.84
N LYS A 278 -3.54 22.10 2.08
CA LYS A 278 -2.24 22.12 2.76
C LYS A 278 -1.24 21.25 2.02
N GLN A 279 0.04 21.45 2.27
CA GLN A 279 1.09 20.59 1.76
C GLN A 279 0.99 19.19 2.38
N ILE A 280 1.20 18.17 1.55
CA ILE A 280 1.12 16.76 1.96
C ILE A 280 2.39 16.05 1.51
N VAL A 281 3.15 15.54 2.46
CA VAL A 281 4.33 14.72 2.16
C VAL A 281 3.87 13.32 1.72
N VAL A 282 4.26 12.92 0.51
CA VAL A 282 3.99 11.56 0.01
C VAL A 282 5.24 10.70 0.22
N ARG A 283 5.07 9.57 0.90
CA ARG A 283 6.11 8.56 1.10
C ARG A 283 5.68 7.24 0.48
N VAL A 284 6.62 6.52 -0.13
CA VAL A 284 6.32 5.25 -0.82
C VAL A 284 7.12 4.11 -0.20
N ILE A 285 6.40 3.04 0.17
CA ILE A 285 6.96 1.75 0.58
C ILE A 285 6.73 0.79 -0.59
N GLU A 286 7.76 0.52 -1.38
CA GLU A 286 7.65 -0.22 -2.64
C GLU A 286 8.09 -1.68 -2.48
N LEU A 287 7.34 -2.59 -3.10
CA LEU A 287 7.71 -3.98 -3.26
C LEU A 287 8.95 -4.10 -4.16
N SER A 288 10.13 -4.26 -3.54
CA SER A 288 11.40 -4.39 -4.27
C SER A 288 11.57 -5.78 -4.88
N ARG A 289 11.67 -5.84 -6.21
CA ARG A 289 11.88 -7.09 -6.95
C ARG A 289 13.27 -7.70 -6.79
N SER A 290 14.28 -6.88 -6.50
CA SER A 290 15.67 -7.32 -6.42
C SER A 290 15.92 -8.34 -5.30
N ARG A 291 15.00 -8.43 -4.33
CA ARG A 291 15.08 -9.37 -3.20
C ARG A 291 14.48 -10.74 -3.49
N PHE A 292 13.78 -10.91 -4.63
CA PHE A 292 13.15 -12.18 -4.99
C PHE A 292 13.99 -12.93 -6.00
N SER A 293 14.22 -14.22 -5.76
CA SER A 293 14.92 -15.13 -6.69
C SER A 293 14.09 -15.46 -7.94
N ARG A 294 12.78 -15.23 -7.88
CA ARG A 294 11.83 -15.47 -8.97
C ARG A 294 11.26 -14.18 -9.52
N SER A 295 10.88 -14.17 -10.79
CA SER A 295 10.22 -13.02 -11.40
C SER A 295 8.85 -12.77 -10.76
N LEU A 296 8.60 -11.53 -10.34
CA LEU A 296 7.30 -11.04 -9.89
C LEU A 296 6.52 -10.47 -11.09
N GLY A 297 5.96 -11.35 -11.93
CA GLY A 297 5.13 -10.98 -13.08
C GLY A 297 3.63 -11.07 -12.79
N THR A 298 2.82 -10.86 -13.83
CA THR A 298 1.35 -10.92 -13.74
C THR A 298 0.84 -12.27 -13.24
N ALA A 299 1.43 -13.37 -13.71
CA ALA A 299 1.05 -14.71 -13.29
C ALA A 299 1.30 -14.97 -11.78
N SER A 300 2.36 -14.39 -11.21
CA SER A 300 2.64 -14.53 -9.79
C SER A 300 1.66 -13.78 -8.89
N LYS A 301 0.89 -12.83 -9.41
CA LYS A 301 -0.23 -12.19 -8.70
C LYS A 301 -1.38 -13.17 -8.39
N LEU A 302 -1.44 -14.29 -9.11
CA LEU A 302 -2.40 -15.37 -8.88
C LEU A 302 -1.80 -16.51 -8.04
N ASN A 303 -0.51 -16.45 -7.73
CA ASN A 303 0.20 -17.50 -7.01
C ASN A 303 -0.14 -17.46 -5.51
N ARG A 304 -0.78 -18.53 -5.03
CA ARG A 304 -1.21 -18.72 -3.65
C ARG A 304 -0.32 -19.74 -2.89
N ASP A 305 0.88 -20.03 -3.41
CA ASP A 305 1.85 -20.92 -2.72
C ASP A 305 2.16 -20.38 -1.32
N PRO A 306 2.03 -21.21 -0.25
CA PRO A 306 2.20 -20.72 1.13
C PRO A 306 3.57 -20.08 1.40
N ARG A 307 4.64 -20.64 0.83
CA ARG A 307 5.99 -20.10 1.01
C ARG A 307 6.16 -18.77 0.29
N PHE A 308 5.52 -18.62 -0.86
CA PHE A 308 5.54 -17.37 -1.61
C PHE A 308 4.78 -16.26 -0.87
N ILE A 309 3.62 -16.58 -0.29
CA ILE A 309 2.86 -15.64 0.54
C ILE A 309 3.68 -15.21 1.76
N GLU A 310 4.31 -16.15 2.47
CA GLU A 310 5.15 -15.86 3.62
C GLU A 310 6.39 -15.03 3.25
N GLU A 311 7.03 -15.33 2.11
CA GLU A 311 8.16 -14.54 1.59
C GLU A 311 7.76 -13.09 1.31
N LEU A 312 6.58 -12.86 0.72
CA LEU A 312 6.04 -11.52 0.49
C LEU A 312 5.75 -10.78 1.80
N MET A 313 5.13 -11.43 2.77
CA MET A 313 4.83 -10.84 4.08
C MET A 313 6.11 -10.45 4.82
N SER A 314 7.07 -11.36 4.90
CA SER A 314 8.36 -11.11 5.56
C SER A 314 9.14 -9.97 4.88
N HIS A 315 9.05 -9.89 3.55
CA HIS A 315 9.65 -8.77 2.83
C HIS A 315 8.93 -7.44 3.14
N GLY A 316 7.61 -7.47 3.29
CA GLY A 316 6.82 -6.30 3.71
C GLY A 316 7.22 -5.80 5.10
N GLU A 317 7.37 -6.71 6.05
CA GLU A 317 7.84 -6.39 7.41
C GLU A 317 9.23 -5.74 7.38
N ALA A 318 10.18 -6.31 6.62
CA ALA A 318 11.53 -5.77 6.48
C ALA A 318 11.55 -4.37 5.84
N GLN A 319 10.71 -4.13 4.80
CA GLN A 319 10.62 -2.80 4.17
C GLN A 319 9.99 -1.76 5.10
N ALA A 320 9.01 -2.15 5.91
CA ALA A 320 8.43 -1.27 6.90
C ALA A 320 9.43 -0.92 8.01
N GLU A 321 10.26 -1.86 8.43
CA GLU A 321 11.33 -1.60 9.41
C GLU A 321 12.36 -0.59 8.89
N GLU A 322 12.80 -0.74 7.63
CA GLU A 322 13.68 0.23 6.99
C GLU A 322 13.01 1.62 6.87
N PHE A 323 11.72 1.64 6.57
CA PHE A 323 10.94 2.88 6.48
C PHE A 323 10.81 3.58 7.84
N LEU A 324 10.51 2.84 8.90
CA LEU A 324 10.41 3.38 10.27
C LEU A 324 11.77 3.89 10.76
N ALA A 325 12.86 3.18 10.47
CA ALA A 325 14.21 3.65 10.78
C ALA A 325 14.53 4.99 10.08
N ALA A 326 14.11 5.13 8.80
CA ALA A 326 14.27 6.39 8.08
C ALA A 326 13.46 7.53 8.72
N LEU A 327 12.21 7.27 9.11
CA LEU A 327 11.37 8.25 9.82
C LEU A 327 12.00 8.68 11.15
N ALA A 328 12.47 7.71 11.93
CA ALA A 328 13.12 8.00 13.22
C ALA A 328 14.41 8.82 13.05
N PHE A 329 15.19 8.54 12.00
CA PHE A 329 16.37 9.33 11.66
C PHE A 329 15.99 10.77 11.29
N GLU A 330 15.00 10.98 10.42
CA GLU A 330 14.52 12.30 10.03
C GLU A 330 14.00 13.11 11.25
N GLU A 331 13.34 12.46 12.20
CA GLU A 331 12.86 13.10 13.42
C GLU A 331 14.00 13.49 14.34
N ALA A 332 14.98 12.59 14.55
CA ALA A 332 16.20 12.90 15.31
C ALA A 332 16.98 14.07 14.68
N TRP A 333 17.06 14.09 13.35
CA TRP A 333 17.69 15.20 12.62
C TRP A 333 16.94 16.51 12.82
N ARG A 334 15.61 16.50 12.70
CA ARG A 334 14.75 17.69 12.85
C ARG A 334 14.77 18.24 14.26
N SER A 335 14.75 17.36 15.26
CA SER A 335 14.84 17.73 16.69
C SER A 335 16.23 18.18 17.11
N ARG A 336 17.22 18.10 16.19
CA ARG A 336 18.63 18.43 16.44
C ARG A 336 19.27 17.60 17.57
N ASP A 337 18.81 16.38 17.73
CA ASP A 337 19.38 15.40 18.66
C ASP A 337 20.56 14.67 18.00
N SER A 338 21.75 15.26 18.15
CA SER A 338 22.99 14.72 17.59
C SER A 338 23.31 13.30 18.10
N ASP A 339 22.97 13.00 19.34
CA ASP A 339 23.26 11.67 19.93
C ASP A 339 22.30 10.62 19.35
N ALA A 340 21.01 10.97 19.21
CA ALA A 340 20.03 10.12 18.55
C ALA A 340 20.42 9.86 17.08
N VAL A 341 20.80 10.90 16.32
CA VAL A 341 21.28 10.74 14.94
C VAL A 341 22.50 9.83 14.87
N MET A 342 23.48 10.03 15.77
CA MET A 342 24.67 9.20 15.83
C MET A 342 24.37 7.75 16.23
N GLY A 343 23.24 7.49 16.89
CA GLY A 343 22.74 6.15 17.19
C GLY A 343 22.47 5.28 15.95
N PHE A 344 22.13 5.89 14.81
CA PHE A 344 21.90 5.19 13.55
C PHE A 344 23.15 4.74 12.81
N PHE A 345 24.34 5.24 13.21
CA PHE A 345 25.60 4.90 12.57
C PHE A 345 26.33 3.79 13.35
N ALA A 346 26.71 2.73 12.66
CA ALA A 346 27.64 1.73 13.22
C ALA A 346 29.02 2.36 13.45
N GLU A 347 29.85 1.74 14.30
CA GLU A 347 31.22 2.23 14.60
C GLU A 347 32.07 2.43 13.34
N ASN A 348 31.90 1.56 12.34
CA ASN A 348 32.62 1.56 11.08
C ASN A 348 31.75 2.07 9.90
N ALA A 349 30.68 2.79 10.17
CA ALA A 349 29.80 3.34 9.13
C ALA A 349 30.58 4.23 8.15
N GLU A 350 30.12 4.29 6.91
CA GLU A 350 30.64 5.17 5.88
C GLU A 350 29.50 6.11 5.42
N LEU A 351 29.69 7.40 5.58
CA LEU A 351 28.78 8.44 5.13
C LEU A 351 29.37 9.08 3.85
N VAL A 352 28.65 9.00 2.75
CA VAL A 352 29.00 9.67 1.50
C VAL A 352 28.11 10.91 1.36
N SER A 353 28.72 12.09 1.44
CA SER A 353 28.06 13.36 1.16
C SER A 353 28.29 13.77 -0.28
N SER A 354 27.24 14.13 -0.98
CA SER A 354 27.26 14.63 -2.37
C SER A 354 26.51 15.96 -2.47
N ALA A 355 26.70 16.68 -3.59
CA ALA A 355 25.92 17.89 -3.85
C ALA A 355 24.39 17.62 -3.63
N PRO A 356 23.64 18.56 -3.05
CA PRO A 356 23.97 19.97 -2.81
C PRO A 356 24.70 20.30 -1.48
N PHE A 357 25.14 19.32 -0.71
CA PHE A 357 25.87 19.58 0.52
C PHE A 357 27.18 20.32 0.23
N PRO A 358 27.52 21.38 0.99
CA PRO A 358 28.71 22.20 0.76
C PRO A 358 30.04 21.42 0.83
N GLU A 359 30.04 20.32 1.57
CA GLU A 359 31.21 19.47 1.83
C GLU A 359 30.96 18.07 1.24
N ALA A 360 31.11 17.94 -0.08
CA ALA A 360 31.09 16.63 -0.73
C ALA A 360 32.31 15.81 -0.28
N GLY A 361 32.08 14.58 0.20
CA GLY A 361 33.18 13.75 0.68
C GLY A 361 32.69 12.42 1.26
N THR A 362 33.64 11.59 1.66
CA THR A 362 33.40 10.33 2.33
C THR A 362 33.94 10.40 3.74
N TYR A 363 33.10 10.17 4.72
CA TYR A 363 33.41 10.20 6.15
C TYR A 363 33.33 8.77 6.70
N LYS A 364 34.40 8.28 7.29
CA LYS A 364 34.51 6.88 7.76
C LYS A 364 34.56 6.81 9.29
N GLY A 365 33.67 5.99 9.84
CA GLY A 365 33.51 5.78 11.27
C GLY A 365 32.88 6.97 11.99
N ARG A 366 32.31 6.69 13.17
CA ARG A 366 31.57 7.69 13.98
C ARG A 366 32.38 8.95 14.27
N VAL A 367 33.68 8.81 14.45
CA VAL A 367 34.60 9.93 14.78
C VAL A 367 34.65 11.01 13.68
N GLN A 368 34.56 10.59 12.40
CA GLN A 368 34.52 11.54 11.28
C GLN A 368 33.10 12.00 10.95
N ILE A 369 32.10 11.14 11.15
CA ILE A 369 30.70 11.44 10.87
C ILE A 369 30.12 12.43 11.88
N GLN A 370 30.43 12.32 13.15
CA GLN A 370 29.86 13.15 14.22
C GLN A 370 30.09 14.66 14.02
N PRO A 371 31.28 15.16 13.70
CA PRO A 371 31.48 16.58 13.41
C PRO A 371 30.73 17.08 12.19
N PHE A 372 30.61 16.24 11.15
CA PHE A 372 29.82 16.51 9.95
C PHE A 372 28.35 16.68 10.31
N VAL A 373 27.76 15.71 11.04
CA VAL A 373 26.37 15.75 11.50
C VAL A 373 26.11 17.01 12.35
N ALA A 374 26.92 17.25 13.37
CA ALA A 374 26.74 18.40 14.26
C ALA A 374 26.78 19.75 13.50
N LYS A 375 27.69 19.91 12.54
CA LYS A 375 27.79 21.08 11.69
C LYS A 375 26.53 21.30 10.85
N HIS A 376 26.10 20.32 10.11
CA HIS A 376 24.97 20.46 9.17
C HIS A 376 23.61 20.55 9.87
N MET A 377 23.48 19.97 11.06
CA MET A 377 22.31 20.19 11.92
C MET A 377 22.23 21.65 12.41
N ALA A 378 23.36 22.29 12.67
CA ALA A 378 23.42 23.71 13.06
C ALA A 378 23.05 24.63 11.87
N GLU A 379 23.36 24.25 10.64
CA GLU A 379 23.14 25.05 9.42
C GLU A 379 21.72 24.91 8.85
N GLU A 380 20.78 24.25 9.55
CA GLU A 380 19.39 24.01 9.11
C GLU A 380 19.26 23.21 7.78
N VAL A 381 20.23 22.37 7.48
CA VAL A 381 20.18 21.51 6.28
C VAL A 381 19.04 20.51 6.42
N ARG A 382 18.11 20.54 5.47
CA ARG A 382 17.01 19.59 5.39
C ARG A 382 17.52 18.27 4.83
N VAL A 383 17.36 17.19 5.57
CA VAL A 383 17.64 15.84 5.08
C VAL A 383 16.33 15.20 4.66
N ASP A 384 16.26 14.79 3.40
CA ASP A 384 15.17 14.02 2.87
C ASP A 384 15.73 12.65 2.45
N LEU A 385 15.36 11.61 3.20
CA LEU A 385 15.80 10.24 2.92
C LEU A 385 14.91 9.60 1.85
N THR A 386 14.98 10.12 0.63
CA THR A 386 14.41 9.41 -0.52
C THR A 386 15.33 8.26 -0.91
N LYS A 387 14.84 7.04 -0.85
CA LYS A 387 15.53 5.89 -1.43
C LYS A 387 15.79 6.14 -2.92
N LYS A 388 17.04 6.11 -3.33
CA LYS A 388 17.42 5.89 -4.73
C LYS A 388 17.50 4.41 -5.04
#